data_8a091754cb24c9909b72f9928b5d3369
#
_entry.id   8a091754cb24c9909b72f9928b5d3369
#
_cell.length_a   1.000
_cell.length_b   1.000
_cell.length_c   1.000
_cell.angle_alpha   90.00
_cell.angle_beta   90.00
_cell.angle_gamma   90.00
#
_symmetry.space_group_name_H-M   'P 1'
#
loop_
_entity.id
_entity.type
_entity.pdbx_description
1 polymer ?
#
loop_
_entity_poly.entity_id
_entity_poly.type
_entity_poly.pdbx_seq_one_letter_code
_entity_poly.pdbx_strand_id
1 'polypeptide(L)'
;MTKKGNEDVYQEERLIAIMEYLKQHRRITAEQICSLLHISRDTARRDLVKLKERGAIIRTRGGAILPSVNQEVPGYSGRLKTVSEEKNKIGKLAASLIHKGDRIILDTSTTVQACAEHINVTGCTVITNSINQADILSAKEGIDIHLLGGKLQKEHRFLYGASVVEKLGDYHADKVLIGVVGISENGLTIPHEEDGMVKRKMIRQAEQVIALSDHSKLGRTSFYQYADLHEVDLLITDRLPDQDFCDLLDRHGVELLVTESEEEDEDM
;
A
#
# COMPACT_ATOMS: atom_id res chain seq x y z
N MET A 1 -4.48 -9.68 -38.60
CA MET A 1 -3.88 -9.76 -37.26
C MET A 1 -2.63 -8.87 -37.21
N THR A 2 -2.74 -7.54 -37.10
CA THR A 2 -1.54 -6.67 -37.02
C THR A 2 -1.91 -5.21 -36.72
N LYS A 3 -2.87 -4.94 -35.81
CA LYS A 3 -3.17 -3.57 -35.35
C LYS A 3 -3.12 -3.36 -33.84
N LYS A 4 -3.14 -4.41 -33.01
CA LYS A 4 -3.13 -4.27 -31.56
C LYS A 4 -1.74 -3.94 -30.98
N GLY A 5 -0.67 -4.52 -31.50
CA GLY A 5 0.68 -4.34 -30.96
C GLY A 5 1.28 -2.94 -31.14
N ASN A 6 0.88 -2.23 -32.19
CA ASN A 6 1.47 -0.92 -32.51
C ASN A 6 0.77 0.24 -31.76
N GLU A 7 -0.50 0.08 -31.37
CA GLU A 7 -1.20 1.09 -30.57
C GLU A 7 -0.75 1.08 -29.09
N ASP A 8 -0.36 -0.08 -28.56
CA ASP A 8 0.07 -0.20 -27.15
C ASP A 8 1.47 0.38 -26.91
N VAL A 9 2.41 0.19 -27.84
CA VAL A 9 3.75 0.79 -27.77
C VAL A 9 3.66 2.33 -27.82
N TYR A 10 2.89 2.88 -28.75
CA TYR A 10 2.63 4.32 -28.81
C TYR A 10 1.89 4.86 -27.57
N GLN A 11 1.10 4.05 -26.89
CA GLN A 11 0.40 4.47 -25.69
C GLN A 11 1.36 4.63 -24.52
N GLU A 12 2.26 3.67 -24.26
CA GLU A 12 3.25 3.78 -23.15
C GLU A 12 4.17 4.99 -23.33
N GLU A 13 4.66 5.24 -24.52
CA GLU A 13 5.46 6.44 -24.83
C GLU A 13 4.68 7.74 -24.51
N ARG A 14 3.39 7.79 -24.84
CA ARG A 14 2.55 8.93 -24.49
C ARG A 14 2.37 9.08 -22.97
N LEU A 15 2.15 7.97 -22.25
CA LEU A 15 2.02 7.99 -20.79
C LEU A 15 3.30 8.50 -20.13
N ILE A 16 4.48 8.07 -20.62
CA ILE A 16 5.78 8.56 -20.15
C ILE A 16 5.90 10.06 -20.39
N ALA A 17 5.63 10.54 -21.59
CA ALA A 17 5.72 11.96 -21.93
C ALA A 17 4.77 12.83 -21.08
N ILE A 18 3.55 12.35 -20.81
CA ILE A 18 2.60 13.03 -19.90
C ILE A 18 3.16 13.10 -18.48
N MET A 19 3.78 12.04 -18.00
CA MET A 19 4.37 11.99 -16.66
C MET A 19 5.59 12.90 -16.54
N GLU A 20 6.46 12.96 -17.55
CA GLU A 20 7.61 13.87 -17.58
C GLU A 20 7.16 15.33 -17.54
N TYR A 21 6.15 15.68 -18.35
CA TYR A 21 5.57 17.03 -18.31
C TYR A 21 5.01 17.36 -16.92
N LEU A 22 4.29 16.42 -16.32
CA LEU A 22 3.73 16.59 -14.97
C LEU A 22 4.81 16.74 -13.89
N LYS A 23 5.93 16.02 -14.00
CA LYS A 23 7.08 16.19 -13.08
C LYS A 23 7.63 17.62 -13.11
N GLN A 24 7.68 18.24 -14.30
CA GLN A 24 8.21 19.61 -14.47
C GLN A 24 7.18 20.69 -14.10
N HIS A 25 5.93 20.50 -14.50
CA HIS A 25 4.90 21.57 -14.44
C HIS A 25 3.83 21.33 -13.37
N ARG A 26 3.85 20.17 -12.68
CA ARG A 26 2.92 19.79 -11.62
C ARG A 26 1.47 19.55 -12.06
N ARG A 27 1.05 20.08 -13.19
CA ARG A 27 -0.30 19.95 -13.76
C ARG A 27 -0.26 19.91 -15.27
N ILE A 28 -1.25 19.23 -15.87
CA ILE A 28 -1.45 19.20 -17.33
C ILE A 28 -2.94 19.20 -17.64
N THR A 29 -3.36 19.92 -18.68
CA THR A 29 -4.74 19.86 -19.18
C THR A 29 -4.86 18.91 -20.37
N ALA A 30 -6.08 18.42 -20.65
CA ALA A 30 -6.32 17.60 -21.82
C ALA A 30 -5.96 18.31 -23.13
N GLU A 31 -6.14 19.63 -23.19
CA GLU A 31 -5.74 20.45 -24.35
C GLU A 31 -4.22 20.51 -24.50
N GLN A 32 -3.50 20.67 -23.41
CA GLN A 32 -2.02 20.61 -23.42
C GLN A 32 -1.50 19.25 -23.86
N ILE A 33 -2.15 18.14 -23.44
CA ILE A 33 -1.78 16.80 -23.90
C ILE A 33 -2.02 16.66 -25.41
N CYS A 34 -3.18 17.12 -25.91
CA CYS A 34 -3.46 17.12 -27.34
C CYS A 34 -2.42 17.89 -28.16
N SER A 35 -2.01 19.07 -27.68
CA SER A 35 -0.98 19.90 -28.34
C SER A 35 0.42 19.28 -28.24
N LEU A 36 0.79 18.74 -27.10
CA LEU A 36 2.11 18.15 -26.82
C LEU A 36 2.35 16.89 -27.64
N LEU A 37 1.33 16.03 -27.75
CA LEU A 37 1.45 14.69 -28.34
C LEU A 37 0.74 14.55 -29.69
N HIS A 38 0.15 15.62 -30.19
CA HIS A 38 -0.62 15.66 -31.46
C HIS A 38 -1.71 14.58 -31.56
N ILE A 39 -2.44 14.34 -30.45
CA ILE A 39 -3.49 13.33 -30.35
C ILE A 39 -4.87 13.94 -30.15
N SER A 40 -5.91 13.12 -30.36
CA SER A 40 -7.30 13.53 -30.14
C SER A 40 -7.59 13.71 -28.64
N ARG A 41 -8.63 14.51 -28.34
CA ARG A 41 -9.12 14.72 -26.97
C ARG A 41 -9.58 13.42 -26.30
N ASP A 42 -10.14 12.51 -27.07
CA ASP A 42 -10.59 11.19 -26.59
C ASP A 42 -9.40 10.27 -26.26
N THR A 43 -8.32 10.33 -27.05
CA THR A 43 -7.08 9.61 -26.77
C THR A 43 -6.43 10.14 -25.50
N ALA A 44 -6.27 11.46 -25.38
CA ALA A 44 -5.75 12.09 -24.18
C ALA A 44 -6.57 11.73 -22.92
N ARG A 45 -7.89 11.63 -23.06
CA ARG A 45 -8.79 11.25 -21.97
C ARG A 45 -8.60 9.81 -21.52
N ARG A 46 -8.40 8.87 -22.47
CA ARG A 46 -8.10 7.46 -22.21
C ARG A 46 -6.72 7.30 -21.54
N ASP A 47 -5.71 8.02 -22.03
CA ASP A 47 -4.37 7.99 -21.44
C ASP A 47 -4.39 8.52 -19.98
N LEU A 48 -5.13 9.60 -19.71
CA LEU A 48 -5.33 10.10 -18.35
C LEU A 48 -6.14 9.14 -17.47
N VAL A 49 -7.07 8.34 -18.02
CA VAL A 49 -7.78 7.31 -17.25
C VAL A 49 -6.79 6.22 -16.84
N LYS A 50 -5.97 5.74 -17.78
CA LYS A 50 -4.95 4.71 -17.53
C LYS A 50 -3.92 5.16 -16.48
N LEU A 51 -3.43 6.40 -16.55
CA LEU A 51 -2.54 6.96 -15.52
C LEU A 51 -3.22 7.10 -14.15
N LYS A 52 -4.52 7.41 -14.11
CA LYS A 52 -5.28 7.43 -12.86
C LYS A 52 -5.43 6.01 -12.28
N GLU A 53 -5.72 5.01 -13.11
CA GLU A 53 -5.83 3.60 -12.70
C GLU A 53 -4.51 3.07 -12.14
N ARG A 54 -3.39 3.48 -12.72
CA ARG A 54 -2.04 3.23 -12.18
C ARG A 54 -1.71 4.06 -10.93
N GLY A 55 -2.60 4.93 -10.50
CA GLY A 55 -2.38 5.83 -9.35
C GLY A 55 -1.32 6.92 -9.57
N ALA A 56 -0.79 7.06 -10.79
CA ALA A 56 0.28 7.99 -11.12
C ALA A 56 -0.18 9.47 -11.14
N ILE A 57 -1.48 9.73 -11.29
CA ILE A 57 -2.05 11.09 -11.34
C ILE A 57 -3.38 11.20 -10.61
N ILE A 58 -3.74 12.44 -10.27
CA ILE A 58 -5.08 12.81 -9.83
C ILE A 58 -5.79 13.52 -10.98
N ARG A 59 -7.00 13.05 -11.32
CA ARG A 59 -7.86 13.70 -12.31
C ARG A 59 -8.44 15.00 -11.75
N THR A 60 -8.38 16.06 -12.54
CA THR A 60 -9.05 17.33 -12.28
C THR A 60 -10.09 17.62 -13.37
N ARG A 61 -10.92 18.68 -13.19
CA ARG A 61 -11.79 19.15 -14.26
C ARG A 61 -10.94 19.65 -15.44
N GLY A 62 -10.88 18.82 -16.51
CA GLY A 62 -10.17 19.15 -17.75
C GLY A 62 -8.70 18.69 -17.83
N GLY A 63 -8.15 17.95 -16.85
CA GLY A 63 -6.75 17.51 -16.90
C GLY A 63 -6.34 16.61 -15.75
N ALA A 64 -5.09 16.72 -15.35
CA ALA A 64 -4.49 15.98 -14.26
C ALA A 64 -3.41 16.80 -13.52
N ILE A 65 -3.14 16.39 -12.29
CA ILE A 65 -2.02 16.86 -11.46
C ILE A 65 -1.27 15.66 -10.92
N LEU A 66 0.01 15.83 -10.59
CA LEU A 66 0.71 14.83 -9.79
C LEU A 66 0.08 14.71 -8.41
N PRO A 67 0.00 13.52 -7.83
CA PRO A 67 -0.26 13.38 -6.41
C PRO A 67 0.74 14.25 -5.64
N SER A 68 0.26 15.14 -4.79
CA SER A 68 1.16 15.93 -3.95
C SER A 68 1.72 15.03 -2.86
N VAL A 69 2.99 15.26 -2.48
CA VAL A 69 3.62 14.63 -1.31
C VAL A 69 2.79 14.85 -0.03
N ASN A 70 1.97 15.91 -0.01
CA ASN A 70 1.09 16.31 1.09
C ASN A 70 -0.39 15.93 0.88
N GLN A 71 -0.70 14.87 0.11
CA GLN A 71 -2.09 14.44 0.02
C GLN A 71 -2.51 13.86 1.38
N GLU A 72 -3.47 14.50 2.04
CA GLU A 72 -4.09 13.95 3.24
C GLU A 72 -4.59 12.52 2.95
N VAL A 73 -4.10 11.58 3.73
CA VAL A 73 -4.61 10.20 3.66
C VAL A 73 -6.06 10.24 4.15
N PRO A 74 -7.02 9.77 3.36
CA PRO A 74 -8.40 9.70 3.82
C PRO A 74 -8.50 9.04 5.18
N GLY A 75 -9.39 9.54 6.04
CA GLY A 75 -9.65 8.95 7.35
C GLY A 75 -9.96 7.46 7.26
N TYR A 76 -9.82 6.74 8.35
CA TYR A 76 -9.93 5.28 8.39
C TYR A 76 -11.20 4.75 7.73
N SER A 77 -12.36 5.32 8.04
CA SER A 77 -13.66 4.91 7.46
C SER A 77 -13.73 5.15 5.94
N GLY A 78 -13.05 6.18 5.43
CA GLY A 78 -12.94 6.42 3.99
C GLY A 78 -12.08 5.37 3.31
N ARG A 79 -10.95 4.99 3.93
CA ARG A 79 -10.03 3.98 3.42
C ARG A 79 -10.63 2.57 3.41
N LEU A 80 -11.51 2.23 4.35
CA LEU A 80 -12.24 0.96 4.35
C LEU A 80 -13.11 0.78 3.10
N LYS A 81 -13.70 1.87 2.60
CA LYS A 81 -14.59 1.84 1.43
C LYS A 81 -13.84 1.84 0.08
N THR A 82 -12.54 2.08 0.11
CA THR A 82 -11.72 2.21 -1.10
C THR A 82 -10.92 0.94 -1.31
N VAL A 83 -10.98 0.35 -2.50
CA VAL A 83 -10.19 -0.85 -2.89
C VAL A 83 -10.38 -1.99 -1.89
N SER A 84 -11.65 -2.26 -1.51
CA SER A 84 -11.97 -3.21 -0.42
C SER A 84 -11.75 -4.67 -0.83
N GLU A 85 -11.95 -5.00 -2.10
CA GLU A 85 -11.78 -6.36 -2.63
C GLU A 85 -10.30 -6.75 -2.70
N GLU A 86 -9.46 -5.89 -3.27
CA GLU A 86 -8.02 -6.09 -3.34
C GLU A 86 -7.40 -6.22 -1.95
N LYS A 87 -7.81 -5.37 -1.01
CA LYS A 87 -7.37 -5.48 0.38
C LYS A 87 -7.78 -6.78 1.04
N ASN A 88 -8.97 -7.27 0.73
CA ASN A 88 -9.46 -8.54 1.25
C ASN A 88 -8.61 -9.71 0.72
N LYS A 89 -8.30 -9.74 -0.59
CA LYS A 89 -7.42 -10.74 -1.19
C LYS A 89 -6.01 -10.69 -0.58
N ILE A 90 -5.41 -9.51 -0.47
CA ILE A 90 -4.11 -9.31 0.18
C ILE A 90 -4.15 -9.76 1.63
N GLY A 91 -5.18 -9.37 2.38
CA GLY A 91 -5.34 -9.73 3.79
C GLY A 91 -5.49 -11.24 4.00
N LYS A 92 -6.24 -11.92 3.14
CA LYS A 92 -6.41 -13.37 3.17
C LYS A 92 -5.07 -14.09 2.92
N LEU A 93 -4.31 -13.65 1.90
CA LEU A 93 -2.98 -14.21 1.62
C LEU A 93 -2.01 -13.94 2.78
N ALA A 94 -2.00 -12.72 3.32
CA ALA A 94 -1.16 -12.39 4.48
C ALA A 94 -1.50 -13.24 5.72
N ALA A 95 -2.79 -13.48 5.98
CA ALA A 95 -3.23 -14.31 7.09
C ALA A 95 -2.80 -15.78 6.97
N SER A 96 -2.65 -16.33 5.75
CA SER A 96 -2.16 -17.69 5.53
C SER A 96 -0.68 -17.89 5.91
N LEU A 97 0.08 -16.80 6.04
CA LEU A 97 1.49 -16.82 6.47
C LEU A 97 1.65 -16.79 8.00
N ILE A 98 0.54 -16.69 8.74
CA ILE A 98 0.56 -16.69 10.20
C ILE A 98 0.36 -18.11 10.69
N HIS A 99 1.24 -18.56 11.58
CA HIS A 99 1.25 -19.92 12.10
C HIS A 99 0.98 -19.93 13.61
N LYS A 100 0.61 -21.11 14.09
CA LYS A 100 0.43 -21.32 15.54
C LYS A 100 1.73 -21.06 16.30
N GLY A 101 1.63 -20.24 17.34
CA GLY A 101 2.77 -19.85 18.17
C GLY A 101 3.44 -18.56 17.73
N ASP A 102 3.10 -18.01 16.58
CA ASP A 102 3.68 -16.75 16.11
C ASP A 102 3.34 -15.58 17.05
N ARG A 103 4.33 -14.75 17.29
CA ARG A 103 4.19 -13.42 17.91
C ARG A 103 4.22 -12.41 16.78
N ILE A 104 3.13 -11.71 16.57
CA ILE A 104 2.98 -10.83 15.42
C ILE A 104 2.67 -9.41 15.84
N ILE A 105 3.24 -8.44 15.12
CA ILE A 105 2.87 -7.03 15.21
C ILE A 105 1.95 -6.70 14.05
N LEU A 106 0.77 -6.14 14.35
CA LEU A 106 -0.18 -5.65 13.34
C LEU A 106 -0.30 -4.14 13.42
N ASP A 107 -0.05 -3.47 12.31
CA ASP A 107 -0.23 -2.02 12.20
C ASP A 107 -1.71 -1.61 12.07
N THR A 108 -1.96 -0.33 11.86
CA THR A 108 -3.31 0.28 11.87
C THR A 108 -3.92 0.42 10.48
N SER A 109 -3.35 -0.19 9.46
CA SER A 109 -3.87 -0.03 8.10
C SER A 109 -5.15 -0.85 7.86
N THR A 110 -5.94 -0.41 6.88
CA THR A 110 -7.16 -1.14 6.47
C THR A 110 -6.85 -2.45 5.74
N THR A 111 -5.66 -2.59 5.14
CA THR A 111 -5.21 -3.84 4.53
C THR A 111 -4.80 -4.85 5.61
N VAL A 112 -4.12 -4.39 6.67
CA VAL A 112 -3.80 -5.24 7.84
C VAL A 112 -5.07 -5.58 8.62
N GLN A 113 -6.09 -4.70 8.65
CA GLN A 113 -7.40 -5.08 9.19
C GLN A 113 -7.98 -6.28 8.43
N ALA A 114 -7.97 -6.25 7.10
CA ALA A 114 -8.44 -7.38 6.31
C ALA A 114 -7.66 -8.67 6.65
N CYS A 115 -6.35 -8.59 6.92
CA CYS A 115 -5.59 -9.72 7.43
C CYS A 115 -6.12 -10.18 8.80
N ALA A 116 -6.32 -9.27 9.76
CA ALA A 116 -6.83 -9.59 11.08
C ALA A 116 -8.21 -10.29 11.03
N GLU A 117 -9.07 -9.91 10.08
CA GLU A 117 -10.36 -10.56 9.84
C GLU A 117 -10.21 -12.04 9.40
N HIS A 118 -9.15 -12.36 8.65
CA HIS A 118 -8.86 -13.69 8.13
C HIS A 118 -7.97 -14.57 9.01
N ILE A 119 -7.39 -14.06 10.09
CA ILE A 119 -6.61 -14.90 11.03
C ILE A 119 -7.54 -15.92 11.67
N ASN A 120 -7.26 -17.21 11.42
CA ASN A 120 -8.01 -18.33 11.97
C ASN A 120 -7.11 -19.28 12.79
N VAL A 121 -5.87 -18.86 13.05
CA VAL A 121 -4.90 -19.65 13.80
C VAL A 121 -5.06 -19.35 15.30
N THR A 122 -5.05 -20.40 16.12
CA THR A 122 -5.09 -20.30 17.59
C THR A 122 -3.69 -20.38 18.19
N GLY A 123 -3.50 -19.77 19.37
CA GLY A 123 -2.24 -19.81 20.11
C GLY A 123 -1.18 -18.87 19.57
N CYS A 124 -1.55 -17.81 18.88
CA CYS A 124 -0.66 -16.71 18.51
C CYS A 124 -0.83 -15.50 19.45
N THR A 125 0.20 -14.67 19.52
CA THR A 125 0.20 -13.41 20.27
C THR A 125 0.24 -12.25 19.32
N VAL A 126 -0.67 -11.29 19.47
CA VAL A 126 -0.75 -10.10 18.63
C VAL A 126 -0.44 -8.85 19.44
N ILE A 127 0.49 -8.05 18.94
CA ILE A 127 0.83 -6.72 19.46
C ILE A 127 0.32 -5.69 18.46
N THR A 128 -0.48 -4.74 18.89
CA THR A 128 -1.02 -3.71 18.00
C THR A 128 -1.25 -2.38 18.72
N ASN A 129 -1.17 -1.29 17.98
CA ASN A 129 -1.61 0.04 18.42
C ASN A 129 -2.96 0.44 17.80
N SER A 130 -3.65 -0.50 17.12
CA SER A 130 -4.94 -0.28 16.48
C SER A 130 -6.09 -0.74 17.37
N ILE A 131 -7.03 0.17 17.62
CA ILE A 131 -8.26 -0.21 18.33
C ILE A 131 -9.17 -1.11 17.49
N ASN A 132 -9.08 -1.02 16.14
CA ASN A 132 -9.90 -1.85 15.26
C ASN A 132 -9.38 -3.29 15.19
N GLN A 133 -8.07 -3.49 15.04
CA GLN A 133 -7.49 -4.83 15.06
C GLN A 133 -7.72 -5.52 16.40
N ALA A 134 -7.57 -4.77 17.51
CA ALA A 134 -7.86 -5.31 18.84
C ALA A 134 -9.33 -5.72 18.99
N ASP A 135 -10.26 -4.91 18.50
CA ASP A 135 -11.70 -5.20 18.52
C ASP A 135 -12.04 -6.47 17.72
N ILE A 136 -11.58 -6.56 16.47
CA ILE A 136 -11.78 -7.72 15.59
C ILE A 136 -11.22 -9.00 16.22
N LEU A 137 -10.00 -8.94 16.72
CA LEU A 137 -9.31 -10.09 17.28
C LEU A 137 -9.88 -10.52 18.63
N SER A 138 -10.48 -9.59 19.39
CA SER A 138 -11.13 -9.89 20.69
C SER A 138 -12.29 -10.87 20.56
N ALA A 139 -12.90 -10.96 19.37
CA ALA A 139 -13.96 -11.92 19.07
C ALA A 139 -13.44 -13.31 18.67
N LYS A 140 -12.10 -13.50 18.56
CA LYS A 140 -11.47 -14.74 18.13
C LYS A 140 -10.86 -15.49 19.33
N GLU A 141 -11.12 -16.78 19.41
CA GLU A 141 -10.55 -17.62 20.47
C GLU A 141 -9.07 -17.92 20.26
N GLY A 142 -8.33 -18.03 21.35
CA GLY A 142 -6.93 -18.47 21.34
C GLY A 142 -5.95 -17.48 20.75
N ILE A 143 -6.26 -16.21 20.75
CA ILE A 143 -5.35 -15.10 20.38
C ILE A 143 -5.12 -14.21 21.62
N ASP A 144 -3.87 -14.10 22.05
CA ASP A 144 -3.48 -13.17 23.09
C ASP A 144 -3.21 -11.79 22.47
N ILE A 145 -3.84 -10.73 23.00
CA ILE A 145 -3.78 -9.40 22.43
C ILE A 145 -3.09 -8.42 23.37
N HIS A 146 -2.00 -7.81 22.93
CA HIS A 146 -1.34 -6.69 23.56
C HIS A 146 -1.71 -5.39 22.84
N LEU A 147 -2.72 -4.68 23.33
CA LEU A 147 -3.05 -3.35 22.82
C LEU A 147 -2.13 -2.32 23.47
N LEU A 148 -1.30 -1.66 22.66
CA LEU A 148 -0.37 -0.62 23.10
C LEU A 148 -1.14 0.63 23.51
N GLY A 149 -0.87 1.14 24.69
CA GLY A 149 -1.44 2.39 25.21
C GLY A 149 -0.78 3.62 24.56
N GLY A 150 -1.50 4.76 24.57
CA GLY A 150 -0.97 6.01 24.03
C GLY A 150 -2.07 7.03 23.76
N LYS A 151 -1.71 8.12 23.06
CA LYS A 151 -2.68 9.12 22.59
C LYS A 151 -3.44 8.60 21.38
N LEU A 152 -4.78 8.71 21.38
CA LEU A 152 -5.62 8.26 20.28
C LEU A 152 -5.69 9.30 19.17
N GLN A 153 -5.29 8.91 17.95
CA GLN A 153 -5.63 9.62 16.72
C GLN A 153 -7.03 9.18 16.26
N LYS A 154 -8.03 10.05 16.49
CA LYS A 154 -9.44 9.69 16.30
C LYS A 154 -9.82 9.38 14.86
N GLU A 155 -9.29 10.15 13.91
CA GLU A 155 -9.60 10.02 12.49
C GLU A 155 -9.06 8.72 11.89
N HIS A 156 -7.86 8.34 12.30
CA HIS A 156 -7.16 7.15 11.82
C HIS A 156 -7.27 5.94 12.77
N ARG A 157 -7.86 6.14 13.96
CA ARG A 157 -8.21 5.11 14.94
C ARG A 157 -7.03 4.29 15.46
N PHE A 158 -5.89 4.96 15.71
CA PHE A 158 -4.69 4.34 16.28
C PHE A 158 -4.12 5.11 17.47
N LEU A 159 -3.36 4.40 18.26
CA LEU A 159 -2.64 4.93 19.42
C LEU A 159 -1.21 5.27 19.03
N TYR A 160 -0.70 6.43 19.47
CA TYR A 160 0.63 6.93 19.13
C TYR A 160 1.27 7.70 20.30
N GLY A 161 2.51 8.13 20.10
CA GLY A 161 3.30 8.89 21.06
C GLY A 161 4.49 8.11 21.62
N ALA A 162 5.29 8.78 22.44
CA ALA A 162 6.53 8.21 23.00
C ALA A 162 6.27 6.91 23.77
N SER A 163 5.19 6.83 24.54
CA SER A 163 4.81 5.64 25.30
C SER A 163 4.57 4.40 24.42
N VAL A 164 4.02 4.58 23.22
CA VAL A 164 3.84 3.48 22.25
C VAL A 164 5.18 3.00 21.73
N VAL A 165 6.06 3.94 21.34
CA VAL A 165 7.38 3.64 20.80
C VAL A 165 8.28 2.97 21.85
N GLU A 166 8.25 3.46 23.09
CA GLU A 166 8.98 2.88 24.22
C GLU A 166 8.47 1.46 24.52
N LYS A 167 7.15 1.29 24.64
CA LYS A 167 6.55 -0.01 24.94
C LYS A 167 6.80 -1.05 23.86
N LEU A 168 6.79 -0.66 22.60
CA LEU A 168 7.19 -1.53 21.49
C LEU A 168 8.61 -2.06 21.65
N GLY A 169 9.51 -1.29 22.29
CA GLY A 169 10.88 -1.69 22.54
C GLY A 169 11.04 -2.92 23.43
N ASP A 170 10.02 -3.25 24.21
CA ASP A 170 10.03 -4.41 25.13
C ASP A 170 9.69 -5.72 24.42
N TYR A 171 9.22 -5.67 23.18
CA TYR A 171 8.76 -6.84 22.43
C TYR A 171 9.76 -7.24 21.35
N HIS A 172 9.82 -8.56 21.11
CA HIS A 172 10.43 -9.17 19.93
C HIS A 172 9.38 -10.06 19.28
N ALA A 173 9.03 -9.76 18.04
CA ALA A 173 8.02 -10.47 17.28
C ALA A 173 8.67 -11.31 16.17
N ASP A 174 8.01 -12.40 15.79
CA ASP A 174 8.44 -13.21 14.67
C ASP A 174 8.12 -12.51 13.35
N LYS A 175 6.97 -11.79 13.29
CA LYS A 175 6.52 -11.09 12.08
C LYS A 175 5.91 -9.73 12.41
N VAL A 176 6.09 -8.77 11.51
CA VAL A 176 5.28 -7.55 11.46
C VAL A 176 4.53 -7.48 10.13
N LEU A 177 3.24 -7.21 10.18
CA LEU A 177 2.43 -6.91 9.01
C LEU A 177 2.14 -5.42 8.98
N ILE A 178 2.58 -4.76 7.91
CA ILE A 178 2.56 -3.31 7.82
C ILE A 178 1.88 -2.87 6.51
N GLY A 179 0.83 -2.06 6.64
CA GLY A 179 0.20 -1.46 5.47
C GLY A 179 0.95 -0.23 5.00
N VAL A 180 1.00 -0.07 3.70
CA VAL A 180 1.80 0.96 3.05
C VAL A 180 0.93 2.08 2.51
N VAL A 181 1.37 3.33 2.64
CA VAL A 181 0.78 4.51 1.99
C VAL A 181 1.51 4.86 0.69
N GLY A 182 2.83 4.70 0.70
CA GLY A 182 3.67 4.82 -0.48
C GLY A 182 4.90 3.94 -0.36
N ILE A 183 5.24 3.22 -1.43
CA ILE A 183 6.45 2.39 -1.57
C ILE A 183 7.11 2.71 -2.91
N SER A 184 8.38 3.04 -2.89
CA SER A 184 9.17 3.45 -4.05
C SER A 184 10.66 3.19 -3.81
N GLU A 185 11.53 3.62 -4.72
CA GLU A 185 12.99 3.65 -4.52
C GLU A 185 13.41 4.36 -3.22
N ASN A 186 12.56 5.27 -2.69
CA ASN A 186 12.78 5.95 -1.42
C ASN A 186 12.27 5.14 -0.21
N GLY A 187 12.01 3.85 -0.37
CA GLY A 187 11.52 2.98 0.70
C GLY A 187 10.03 3.16 0.99
N LEU A 188 9.64 2.87 2.23
CA LEU A 188 8.28 2.99 2.74
C LEU A 188 8.05 4.38 3.32
N THR A 189 7.01 5.06 2.84
CA THR A 189 6.74 6.45 3.18
C THR A 189 5.30 6.71 3.63
N ILE A 190 5.11 7.72 4.47
CA ILE A 190 3.82 8.11 5.05
C ILE A 190 3.74 9.64 5.25
N PRO A 191 2.55 10.27 5.25
CA PRO A 191 2.46 11.72 5.44
C PRO A 191 2.65 12.18 6.89
N HIS A 192 2.37 11.34 7.88
CA HIS A 192 2.40 11.71 9.30
C HIS A 192 3.61 11.11 10.02
N GLU A 193 4.47 11.97 10.54
CA GLU A 193 5.70 11.57 11.22
C GLU A 193 5.43 10.70 12.46
N GLU A 194 4.41 11.04 13.27
CA GLU A 194 4.11 10.31 14.50
C GLU A 194 3.71 8.84 14.21
N ASP A 195 2.95 8.61 13.14
CA ASP A 195 2.60 7.26 12.69
C ASP A 195 3.83 6.55 12.10
N GLY A 196 4.63 7.28 11.32
CA GLY A 196 5.89 6.77 10.78
C GLY A 196 6.89 6.35 11.86
N MET A 197 6.99 7.08 12.95
CA MET A 197 7.84 6.71 14.09
C MET A 197 7.40 5.39 14.74
N VAL A 198 6.10 5.18 14.89
CA VAL A 198 5.56 3.92 15.43
C VAL A 198 5.84 2.77 14.48
N LYS A 199 5.54 2.94 13.17
CA LYS A 199 5.82 1.92 12.14
C LYS A 199 7.29 1.55 12.04
N ARG A 200 8.20 2.55 12.06
CA ARG A 200 9.65 2.31 12.11
C ARG A 200 10.03 1.45 13.31
N LYS A 201 9.44 1.72 14.48
CA LYS A 201 9.72 0.93 15.68
C LYS A 201 9.15 -0.49 15.55
N MET A 202 7.96 -0.67 14.97
CA MET A 202 7.38 -1.99 14.71
C MET A 202 8.30 -2.86 13.83
N ILE A 203 8.80 -2.30 12.73
CA ILE A 203 9.74 -2.98 11.80
C ILE A 203 10.98 -3.46 12.56
N ARG A 204 11.58 -2.61 13.38
CA ARG A 204 12.79 -2.94 14.15
C ARG A 204 12.59 -3.98 15.25
N GLN A 205 11.36 -4.32 15.60
CA GLN A 205 11.01 -5.28 16.63
C GLN A 205 10.56 -6.64 16.08
N ALA A 206 10.64 -6.85 14.78
CA ALA A 206 10.25 -8.10 14.12
C ALA A 206 11.42 -8.72 13.38
N GLU A 207 11.41 -10.05 13.30
CA GLU A 207 12.39 -10.82 12.53
C GLU A 207 12.05 -10.82 11.03
N GLN A 208 10.75 -10.81 10.69
CA GLN A 208 10.27 -10.75 9.31
C GLN A 208 9.33 -9.56 9.11
N VAL A 209 9.58 -8.77 8.09
CA VAL A 209 8.80 -7.58 7.74
C VAL A 209 7.97 -7.86 6.48
N ILE A 210 6.66 -7.90 6.63
CA ILE A 210 5.70 -8.16 5.56
C ILE A 210 4.94 -6.86 5.25
N ALA A 211 5.20 -6.28 4.11
CA ALA A 211 4.51 -5.10 3.61
C ALA A 211 3.25 -5.50 2.82
N LEU A 212 2.11 -4.89 3.15
CA LEU A 212 0.83 -5.11 2.48
C LEU A 212 0.42 -3.87 1.72
N SER A 213 0.29 -3.96 0.41
CA SER A 213 0.05 -2.82 -0.46
C SER A 213 -0.84 -3.17 -1.63
N ASP A 214 -1.89 -2.41 -1.88
CA ASP A 214 -2.56 -2.44 -3.18
C ASP A 214 -1.71 -1.73 -4.25
N HIS A 215 -1.90 -2.12 -5.52
CA HIS A 215 -1.16 -1.60 -6.68
C HIS A 215 -1.13 -0.07 -6.74
N SER A 216 -2.14 0.60 -6.19
CA SER A 216 -2.25 2.06 -6.25
C SER A 216 -1.22 2.80 -5.39
N LYS A 217 -0.46 2.09 -4.55
CA LYS A 217 0.57 2.66 -3.65
C LYS A 217 2.00 2.45 -4.17
N LEU A 218 2.16 1.59 -5.17
CA LEU A 218 3.45 1.30 -5.78
C LEU A 218 3.95 2.52 -6.57
N GLY A 219 5.24 2.79 -6.51
CA GLY A 219 5.89 3.95 -7.12
C GLY A 219 5.55 5.30 -6.46
N ARG A 220 4.84 5.33 -5.31
CA ARG A 220 4.50 6.55 -4.61
C ARG A 220 5.47 6.86 -3.49
N THR A 221 5.77 8.15 -3.33
CA THR A 221 6.54 8.69 -2.21
C THR A 221 5.68 9.70 -1.45
N SER A 222 5.73 9.64 -0.12
CA SER A 222 5.07 10.56 0.80
C SER A 222 6.09 11.36 1.60
N PHE A 223 5.65 12.15 2.59
CA PHE A 223 6.46 13.16 3.28
C PHE A 223 7.56 12.53 4.16
N TYR A 224 7.23 11.51 4.94
CA TYR A 224 8.12 10.93 5.95
C TYR A 224 8.47 9.49 5.57
N GLN A 225 9.77 9.22 5.40
CA GLN A 225 10.30 7.86 5.21
C GLN A 225 10.45 7.18 6.57
N TYR A 226 9.85 5.99 6.72
CA TYR A 226 9.93 5.24 7.96
C TYR A 226 10.71 3.92 7.85
N ALA A 227 10.98 3.44 6.65
CA ALA A 227 11.84 2.29 6.38
C ALA A 227 12.50 2.38 5.01
N ASP A 228 13.67 1.79 4.86
CA ASP A 228 14.30 1.53 3.56
C ASP A 228 13.75 0.22 2.99
N LEU A 229 13.86 0.02 1.65
CA LEU A 229 13.38 -1.22 1.02
C LEU A 229 14.09 -2.46 1.55
N HIS A 230 15.37 -2.37 1.86
CA HIS A 230 16.14 -3.51 2.41
C HIS A 230 15.70 -3.95 3.82
N GLU A 231 14.84 -3.15 4.50
CA GLU A 231 14.22 -3.53 5.78
C GLU A 231 12.89 -4.30 5.57
N VAL A 232 12.51 -4.59 4.31
CA VAL A 232 11.29 -5.33 3.95
C VAL A 232 11.69 -6.68 3.39
N ASP A 233 11.18 -7.76 3.96
CA ASP A 233 11.45 -9.12 3.46
C ASP A 233 10.47 -9.54 2.38
N LEU A 234 9.19 -9.15 2.53
CA LEU A 234 8.12 -9.58 1.64
C LEU A 234 7.13 -8.44 1.36
N LEU A 235 6.81 -8.24 0.10
CA LEU A 235 5.69 -7.41 -0.35
C LEU A 235 4.55 -8.29 -0.86
N ILE A 236 3.34 -8.09 -0.30
CA ILE A 236 2.12 -8.71 -0.81
C ILE A 236 1.28 -7.63 -1.50
N THR A 237 0.90 -7.89 -2.77
CA THR A 237 0.11 -6.96 -3.58
C THR A 237 -0.99 -7.67 -4.38
N ASP A 238 -1.96 -6.93 -4.89
CA ASP A 238 -3.09 -7.45 -5.66
C ASP A 238 -2.79 -7.69 -7.13
N ARG A 239 -1.76 -7.05 -7.68
CA ARG A 239 -1.38 -7.14 -9.09
C ARG A 239 0.12 -7.16 -9.27
N LEU A 240 0.58 -7.87 -10.29
CA LEU A 240 1.98 -7.85 -10.67
C LEU A 240 2.38 -6.42 -11.08
N PRO A 241 3.40 -5.83 -10.45
CA PRO A 241 3.93 -4.53 -10.82
C PRO A 241 4.56 -4.55 -12.22
N ASP A 242 4.92 -3.37 -12.74
CA ASP A 242 5.75 -3.30 -13.94
C ASP A 242 7.17 -3.84 -13.66
N GLN A 243 7.90 -4.14 -14.75
CA GLN A 243 9.24 -4.76 -14.65
C GLN A 243 10.23 -3.89 -13.89
N ASP A 244 10.19 -2.57 -14.07
CA ASP A 244 11.09 -1.64 -13.38
C ASP A 244 10.92 -1.71 -11.86
N PHE A 245 9.69 -1.87 -11.39
CA PHE A 245 9.39 -2.03 -9.97
C PHE A 245 9.75 -3.42 -9.46
N CYS A 246 9.54 -4.48 -10.24
CA CYS A 246 10.02 -5.83 -9.90
C CYS A 246 11.55 -5.85 -9.77
N ASP A 247 12.28 -5.25 -10.72
CA ASP A 247 13.74 -5.12 -10.68
C ASP A 247 14.22 -4.28 -9.48
N LEU A 248 13.41 -3.31 -9.04
CA LEU A 248 13.68 -2.53 -7.82
C LEU A 248 13.58 -3.42 -6.57
N LEU A 249 12.54 -4.23 -6.46
CA LEU A 249 12.36 -5.17 -5.34
C LEU A 249 13.50 -6.19 -5.28
N ASP A 250 13.83 -6.81 -6.41
CA ASP A 250 14.90 -7.79 -6.52
C ASP A 250 16.26 -7.24 -6.09
N ARG A 251 16.60 -6.01 -6.51
CA ARG A 251 17.84 -5.33 -6.10
C ARG A 251 17.95 -5.09 -4.58
N HIS A 252 16.82 -5.01 -3.88
CA HIS A 252 16.78 -4.81 -2.44
C HIS A 252 16.50 -6.10 -1.66
N GLY A 253 16.36 -7.24 -2.35
CA GLY A 253 16.10 -8.54 -1.74
C GLY A 253 14.69 -8.70 -1.19
N VAL A 254 13.72 -7.92 -1.71
CA VAL A 254 12.32 -7.99 -1.30
C VAL A 254 11.61 -9.06 -2.11
N GLU A 255 11.11 -10.10 -1.46
CA GLU A 255 10.24 -11.09 -2.09
C GLU A 255 8.89 -10.46 -2.48
N LEU A 256 8.30 -10.92 -3.59
CA LEU A 256 7.00 -10.45 -4.06
C LEU A 256 5.99 -11.60 -4.11
N LEU A 257 4.87 -11.43 -3.41
CA LEU A 257 3.70 -12.28 -3.58
C LEU A 257 2.55 -11.46 -4.17
N VAL A 258 1.95 -11.99 -5.23
CA VAL A 258 0.77 -11.40 -5.88
C VAL A 258 -0.44 -12.27 -5.59
N THR A 259 -1.56 -11.65 -5.22
CA THR A 259 -2.80 -12.42 -5.03
C THR A 259 -3.25 -13.00 -6.37
N GLU A 260 -3.75 -14.22 -6.38
CA GLU A 260 -4.27 -14.83 -7.58
C GLU A 260 -5.38 -13.96 -8.20
N SER A 261 -5.27 -13.68 -9.48
CA SER A 261 -6.42 -13.24 -10.27
C SER A 261 -7.39 -14.42 -10.30
N GLU A 262 -8.66 -14.20 -9.94
CA GLU A 262 -9.69 -15.15 -10.34
C GLU A 262 -9.68 -15.16 -11.87
N GLU A 263 -9.02 -16.14 -12.48
CA GLU A 263 -9.33 -16.52 -13.85
C GLU A 263 -10.78 -16.98 -13.79
N GLU A 264 -11.63 -16.30 -14.55
CA GLU A 264 -13.01 -16.70 -14.78
C GLU A 264 -12.99 -18.18 -15.18
N ASP A 265 -13.41 -19.06 -14.26
CA ASP A 265 -13.90 -20.39 -14.58
C ASP A 265 -15.23 -20.25 -15.38
N GLU A 266 -15.16 -19.62 -16.54
CA GLU A 266 -16.13 -19.74 -17.61
C GLU A 266 -15.61 -20.79 -18.58
N ASP A 267 -15.71 -22.07 -18.20
CA ASP A 267 -15.88 -23.18 -19.15
C ASP A 267 -16.16 -24.50 -18.37
N MET A 268 -17.43 -24.70 -18.01
CA MET A 268 -18.02 -26.04 -18.02
C MET A 268 -19.55 -25.96 -18.10
#